data_0f097ba811b15623c4caf4f6382b2f19
#
_entry.id   0f097ba811b15623c4caf4f6382b2f19
#
_cell.length_a   1.000
_cell.length_b   1.000
_cell.length_c   1.000
_cell.angle_alpha   90.00
_cell.angle_beta   90.00
_cell.angle_gamma   90.00
#
_symmetry.space_group_name_H-M   'P 1'
#
loop_
_entity.id
_entity.type
_entity.pdbx_description
1 polymer ?
#
loop_
_entity_poly.entity_id
_entity_poly.type
_entity_poly.pdbx_seq_one_letter_code
_entity_poly.pdbx_strand_id
1 'polypeptide(L)'
;KHYKGPEVSCCIKYFIFGFNVIFWFSIGMLCVLIGLYKNIVEQLKADGLSDRASGFDPVWLFLVVGGVMFILGFAGCIGALRENTFLLKFFSVFLGIIFFLELTAGVLAFVFKDWIKDQLQFFINNNIRAYRDDIDLQNLIDFTQEYWQCCGAFGADDWNLNIYFNCTDANASRERCGVPFSCCTKDPAEDVINTQCGYDVRQKPELDQQETIHTKGCVPQFEKWLQDNLTIVAGVFIGIALLQ
;
A
#
# COMPACT_ATOMS: atom_id res chain seq x y z
N LYS A 1 48.62 2.76 25.08
CA LYS A 1 48.13 1.38 25.14
C LYS A 1 46.98 1.25 24.16
N HIS A 2 47.26 0.75 22.94
CA HIS A 2 46.23 0.37 22.01
C HIS A 2 45.47 -0.85 22.57
N TYR A 3 44.24 -0.63 22.97
CA TYR A 3 43.33 -1.73 23.30
C TYR A 3 42.94 -2.37 21.97
N LYS A 4 43.54 -3.49 21.60
CA LYS A 4 43.05 -4.37 20.54
C LYS A 4 41.78 -5.05 21.11
N GLY A 5 40.64 -4.46 20.81
CA GLY A 5 39.36 -5.16 20.98
C GLY A 5 39.32 -6.39 20.07
N PRO A 6 38.44 -7.37 20.32
CA PRO A 6 38.30 -8.53 19.47
C PRO A 6 38.03 -8.08 18.04
N GLU A 7 38.88 -8.48 17.11
CA GLU A 7 38.69 -8.16 15.68
C GLU A 7 37.37 -8.80 15.21
N VAL A 8 36.40 -7.94 14.84
CA VAL A 8 35.15 -8.40 14.24
C VAL A 8 35.48 -9.12 12.94
N SER A 9 34.94 -10.32 12.74
CA SER A 9 35.16 -11.08 11.52
C SER A 9 34.87 -10.20 10.29
N CYS A 10 35.84 -10.11 9.36
CA CYS A 10 35.67 -9.37 8.11
C CYS A 10 34.39 -9.74 7.36
N CYS A 11 34.00 -11.01 7.39
CA CYS A 11 32.77 -11.49 6.75
C CYS A 11 31.52 -10.82 7.33
N ILE A 12 31.42 -10.71 8.66
CA ILE A 12 30.27 -10.10 9.34
C ILE A 12 30.20 -8.60 9.01
N LYS A 13 31.33 -7.92 9.03
CA LYS A 13 31.45 -6.49 8.71
C LYS A 13 30.94 -6.18 7.29
N TYR A 14 31.42 -6.92 6.30
CA TYR A 14 31.01 -6.72 4.90
C TYR A 14 29.60 -7.23 4.61
N PHE A 15 29.13 -8.25 5.34
CA PHE A 15 27.76 -8.70 5.25
C PHE A 15 26.78 -7.62 5.73
N ILE A 16 27.00 -7.07 6.93
CA ILE A 16 26.17 -5.99 7.49
C ILE A 16 26.23 -4.76 6.57
N PHE A 17 27.42 -4.39 6.07
CA PHE A 17 27.58 -3.28 5.15
C PHE A 17 26.78 -3.51 3.86
N GLY A 18 26.95 -4.65 3.20
CA GLY A 18 26.26 -4.97 1.95
C GLY A 18 24.74 -5.00 2.09
N PHE A 19 24.24 -5.60 3.18
CA PHE A 19 22.83 -5.64 3.49
C PHE A 19 22.24 -4.22 3.70
N ASN A 20 22.91 -3.40 4.51
CA ASN A 20 22.48 -2.03 4.75
C ASN A 20 22.55 -1.14 3.49
N VAL A 21 23.54 -1.34 2.60
CA VAL A 21 23.62 -0.63 1.33
C VAL A 21 22.44 -0.96 0.43
N ILE A 22 22.05 -2.23 0.34
CA ILE A 22 20.88 -2.66 -0.44
C ILE A 22 19.62 -1.97 0.09
N PHE A 23 19.38 -2.02 1.42
CA PHE A 23 18.24 -1.36 2.03
C PHE A 23 18.28 0.16 1.86
N TRP A 24 19.44 0.77 2.07
CA TRP A 24 19.61 2.22 1.99
C TRP A 24 19.30 2.76 0.59
N PHE A 25 19.87 2.15 -0.46
CA PHE A 25 19.64 2.59 -1.83
C PHE A 25 18.30 2.15 -2.40
N SER A 26 17.88 0.91 -2.17
CA SER A 26 16.70 0.36 -2.84
C SER A 26 15.39 0.86 -2.22
N ILE A 27 15.29 0.88 -0.91
CA ILE A 27 14.02 1.19 -0.22
C ILE A 27 13.98 2.64 0.23
N GLY A 28 15.01 3.11 0.98
CA GLY A 28 15.04 4.46 1.50
C GLY A 28 15.00 5.52 0.40
N MET A 29 15.85 5.37 -0.62
CA MET A 29 15.91 6.30 -1.74
C MET A 29 14.61 6.28 -2.56
N LEU A 30 14.06 5.09 -2.84
CA LEU A 30 12.82 4.95 -3.60
C LEU A 30 11.66 5.65 -2.89
N CYS A 31 11.47 5.42 -1.58
CA CYS A 31 10.41 6.05 -0.81
C CYS A 31 10.55 7.58 -0.78
N VAL A 32 11.78 8.09 -0.60
CA VAL A 32 12.03 9.54 -0.61
C VAL A 32 11.77 10.13 -1.98
N LEU A 33 12.23 9.49 -3.07
CA LEU A 33 12.02 9.97 -4.44
C LEU A 33 10.55 10.00 -4.81
N ILE A 34 9.77 8.96 -4.48
CA ILE A 34 8.33 8.91 -4.73
C ILE A 34 7.62 10.05 -3.96
N GLY A 35 7.97 10.25 -2.68
CA GLY A 35 7.39 11.31 -1.87
C GLY A 35 7.72 12.70 -2.39
N LEU A 36 8.98 12.95 -2.80
CA LEU A 36 9.39 14.22 -3.38
C LEU A 36 8.72 14.47 -4.74
N TYR A 37 8.65 13.46 -5.60
CA TYR A 37 7.98 13.56 -6.90
C TYR A 37 6.51 13.98 -6.73
N LYS A 38 5.78 13.33 -5.84
CA LYS A 38 4.39 13.64 -5.58
C LYS A 38 4.20 15.04 -5.00
N ASN A 39 5.05 15.44 -4.05
CA ASN A 39 5.03 16.79 -3.47
C ASN A 39 5.29 17.88 -4.54
N ILE A 40 6.24 17.65 -5.47
CA ILE A 40 6.51 18.58 -6.58
C ILE A 40 5.30 18.67 -7.52
N VAL A 41 4.68 17.53 -7.85
CA VAL A 41 3.50 17.48 -8.71
C VAL A 41 2.31 18.18 -8.06
N GLU A 42 2.10 18.02 -6.76
CA GLU A 42 1.04 18.72 -6.02
C GLU A 42 1.29 20.22 -5.93
N GLN A 43 2.53 20.66 -5.73
CA GLN A 43 2.86 22.09 -5.76
C GLN A 43 2.61 22.71 -7.14
N LEU A 44 2.96 22.00 -8.22
CA LEU A 44 2.67 22.45 -9.59
C LEU A 44 1.17 22.51 -9.91
N LYS A 45 0.36 21.62 -9.27
CA LYS A 45 -1.11 21.66 -9.37
C LYS A 45 -1.72 22.78 -8.50
N ALA A 46 -1.13 23.12 -7.37
CA ALA A 46 -1.64 24.15 -6.44
C ALA A 46 -1.50 25.59 -6.98
N ASP A 47 -0.61 25.82 -7.94
CA ASP A 47 -0.54 27.10 -8.68
C ASP A 47 -1.73 27.31 -9.65
N GLY A 48 -2.58 26.30 -9.84
CA GLY A 48 -3.82 26.32 -10.63
C GLY A 48 -4.99 25.74 -9.84
N LEU A 49 -5.52 26.53 -8.90
CA LEU A 49 -6.88 26.42 -8.34
C LEU A 49 -7.44 25.00 -8.13
N SER A 50 -7.40 24.44 -6.90
CA SER A 50 -8.50 23.64 -6.36
C SER A 50 -8.33 23.25 -4.90
N ASP A 51 -9.46 23.20 -4.20
CA ASP A 51 -9.73 22.91 -2.81
C ASP A 51 -8.86 21.80 -2.18
N ARG A 52 -8.29 22.18 -1.05
CA ARG A 52 -7.62 21.32 -0.11
C ARG A 52 -8.64 20.40 0.57
N ALA A 53 -8.86 19.21 0.05
CA ALA A 53 -9.47 18.14 0.85
C ALA A 53 -8.52 17.79 1.99
N SER A 54 -8.86 18.18 3.21
CA SER A 54 -8.09 17.88 4.43
C SER A 54 -8.26 16.40 4.79
N GLY A 55 -7.51 15.54 4.12
CA GLY A 55 -7.33 14.13 4.46
C GLY A 55 -5.86 13.86 4.79
N PHE A 56 -5.59 12.83 5.57
CA PHE A 56 -4.23 12.35 5.84
C PHE A 56 -3.58 11.96 4.50
N ASP A 57 -2.63 12.78 4.05
CA ASP A 57 -1.93 12.53 2.79
C ASP A 57 -0.89 11.41 3.00
N PRO A 58 -1.04 10.24 2.34
CA PRO A 58 -0.13 9.11 2.49
C PRO A 58 1.32 9.44 2.08
N VAL A 59 1.55 10.51 1.32
CA VAL A 59 2.88 10.98 0.92
C VAL A 59 3.75 11.30 2.13
N TRP A 60 3.20 11.96 3.15
CA TRP A 60 3.93 12.24 4.38
C TRP A 60 4.39 10.98 5.10
N LEU A 61 3.58 9.92 5.08
CA LEU A 61 3.96 8.62 5.64
C LEU A 61 5.18 8.04 4.90
N PHE A 62 5.16 8.06 3.56
CA PHE A 62 6.29 7.58 2.76
C PHE A 62 7.56 8.42 2.97
N LEU A 63 7.44 9.73 3.10
CA LEU A 63 8.58 10.62 3.39
C LEU A 63 9.19 10.31 4.76
N VAL A 64 8.37 10.15 5.79
CA VAL A 64 8.83 9.86 7.15
C VAL A 64 9.48 8.47 7.21
N VAL A 65 8.81 7.44 6.70
CA VAL A 65 9.34 6.07 6.68
C VAL A 65 10.62 5.99 5.87
N GLY A 66 10.64 6.55 4.65
CA GLY A 66 11.82 6.59 3.80
C GLY A 66 12.98 7.36 4.44
N GLY A 67 12.71 8.48 5.09
CA GLY A 67 13.70 9.26 5.84
C GLY A 67 14.30 8.47 7.01
N VAL A 68 13.48 7.79 7.80
CA VAL A 68 13.94 6.92 8.91
C VAL A 68 14.81 5.79 8.37
N MET A 69 14.36 5.08 7.33
CA MET A 69 15.12 3.98 6.72
C MET A 69 16.45 4.47 6.13
N PHE A 70 16.46 5.65 5.53
CA PHE A 70 17.70 6.28 5.01
C PHE A 70 18.70 6.57 6.13
N ILE A 71 18.26 7.18 7.23
CA ILE A 71 19.11 7.51 8.38
C ILE A 71 19.67 6.23 9.03
N LEU A 72 18.83 5.22 9.23
CA LEU A 72 19.25 3.94 9.84
C LEU A 72 20.22 3.20 8.93
N GLY A 73 19.93 3.09 7.63
CA GLY A 73 20.83 2.46 6.67
C GLY A 73 22.19 3.15 6.60
N PHE A 74 22.19 4.50 6.60
CA PHE A 74 23.43 5.29 6.64
C PHE A 74 24.23 5.03 7.94
N ALA A 75 23.56 5.08 9.10
CA ALA A 75 24.21 4.81 10.39
C ALA A 75 24.78 3.39 10.45
N GLY A 76 24.05 2.39 9.93
CA GLY A 76 24.53 1.01 9.84
C GLY A 76 25.73 0.85 8.91
N CYS A 77 25.72 1.47 7.72
CA CYS A 77 26.83 1.43 6.78
C CYS A 77 28.11 2.08 7.36
N ILE A 78 28.02 3.30 7.83
CA ILE A 78 29.18 4.03 8.37
C ILE A 78 29.65 3.40 9.69
N GLY A 79 28.71 2.97 10.54
CA GLY A 79 29.02 2.28 11.79
C GLY A 79 29.80 0.99 11.56
N ALA A 80 29.39 0.17 10.59
CA ALA A 80 30.09 -1.06 10.23
C ALA A 80 31.47 -0.80 9.61
N LEU A 81 31.56 0.13 8.63
CA LEU A 81 32.84 0.41 7.95
C LEU A 81 33.88 1.04 8.87
N ARG A 82 33.49 2.01 9.68
CA ARG A 82 34.38 2.75 10.58
C ARG A 82 34.50 2.13 11.97
N GLU A 83 33.83 1.02 12.24
CA GLU A 83 33.77 0.36 13.55
C GLU A 83 33.39 1.35 14.68
N ASN A 84 32.51 2.31 14.33
CA ASN A 84 32.09 3.33 15.26
C ASN A 84 31.03 2.76 16.21
N THR A 85 31.43 2.52 17.45
CA THR A 85 30.58 1.93 18.48
C THR A 85 29.35 2.76 18.81
N PHE A 86 29.41 4.10 18.64
CA PHE A 86 28.26 4.96 18.86
C PHE A 86 27.19 4.75 17.79
N LEU A 87 27.58 4.76 16.50
CA LEU A 87 26.67 4.55 15.40
C LEU A 87 26.08 3.13 15.41
N LEU A 88 26.88 2.12 15.74
CA LEU A 88 26.39 0.75 15.86
C LEU A 88 25.40 0.57 17.02
N LYS A 89 25.66 1.20 18.17
CA LYS A 89 24.70 1.20 19.29
C LYS A 89 23.41 1.94 18.92
N PHE A 90 23.51 3.08 18.28
CA PHE A 90 22.35 3.82 17.77
C PHE A 90 21.51 2.94 16.85
N PHE A 91 22.13 2.36 15.83
CA PHE A 91 21.49 1.45 14.88
C PHE A 91 20.80 0.26 15.58
N SER A 92 21.53 -0.44 16.51
CA SER A 92 20.96 -1.58 17.25
C SER A 92 19.79 -1.21 18.15
N VAL A 93 19.84 -0.05 18.82
CA VAL A 93 18.72 0.41 19.67
C VAL A 93 17.49 0.68 18.83
N PHE A 94 17.65 1.36 17.68
CA PHE A 94 16.50 1.63 16.80
C PHE A 94 15.93 0.37 16.18
N LEU A 95 16.76 -0.58 15.74
CA LEU A 95 16.27 -1.90 15.28
C LEU A 95 15.51 -2.64 16.38
N GLY A 96 16.02 -2.61 17.62
CA GLY A 96 15.32 -3.20 18.76
C GLY A 96 13.95 -2.56 19.02
N ILE A 97 13.84 -1.22 18.90
CA ILE A 97 12.56 -0.51 19.01
C ILE A 97 11.61 -0.95 17.89
N ILE A 98 12.08 -0.99 16.63
CA ILE A 98 11.28 -1.42 15.48
C ILE A 98 10.79 -2.85 15.70
N PHE A 99 11.65 -3.77 16.13
CA PHE A 99 11.27 -5.15 16.43
C PHE A 99 10.14 -5.27 17.46
N PHE A 100 10.22 -4.51 18.56
CA PHE A 100 9.15 -4.50 19.57
C PHE A 100 7.86 -3.87 19.03
N LEU A 101 7.96 -2.83 18.19
CA LEU A 101 6.79 -2.24 17.52
C LEU A 101 6.14 -3.24 16.55
N GLU A 102 6.91 -4.01 15.79
CA GLU A 102 6.40 -5.06 14.90
C GLU A 102 5.67 -6.14 15.67
N LEU A 103 6.25 -6.65 16.76
CA LEU A 103 5.58 -7.62 17.62
C LEU A 103 4.27 -7.08 18.20
N THR A 104 4.32 -5.86 18.72
CA THR A 104 3.12 -5.20 19.27
C THR A 104 2.05 -5.01 18.20
N ALA A 105 2.42 -4.53 17.02
CA ALA A 105 1.51 -4.35 15.90
C ALA A 105 0.88 -5.67 15.45
N GLY A 106 1.67 -6.77 15.40
CA GLY A 106 1.17 -8.10 15.08
C GLY A 106 0.12 -8.59 16.08
N VAL A 107 0.39 -8.44 17.38
CA VAL A 107 -0.57 -8.79 18.44
C VAL A 107 -1.83 -7.93 18.35
N LEU A 108 -1.69 -6.62 18.18
CA LEU A 108 -2.83 -5.71 18.05
C LEU A 108 -3.67 -6.01 16.80
N ALA A 109 -3.01 -6.32 15.67
CA ALA A 109 -3.71 -6.69 14.44
C ALA A 109 -4.54 -7.97 14.62
N PHE A 110 -4.03 -8.94 15.39
CA PHE A 110 -4.77 -10.16 15.70
C PHE A 110 -5.95 -9.92 16.64
N VAL A 111 -5.74 -9.14 17.70
CA VAL A 111 -6.77 -8.85 18.71
C VAL A 111 -7.88 -7.95 18.16
N PHE A 112 -7.52 -6.95 17.36
CA PHE A 112 -8.44 -5.93 16.83
C PHE A 112 -8.79 -6.13 15.35
N LYS A 113 -8.71 -7.37 14.84
CA LYS A 113 -8.93 -7.66 13.42
C LYS A 113 -10.26 -7.14 12.88
N ASP A 114 -11.34 -7.27 13.65
CA ASP A 114 -12.68 -6.86 13.22
C ASP A 114 -12.78 -5.33 13.16
N TRP A 115 -12.23 -4.63 14.17
CA TRP A 115 -12.13 -3.17 14.14
C TRP A 115 -11.28 -2.67 12.95
N ILE A 116 -10.18 -3.36 12.63
CA ILE A 116 -9.34 -3.03 11.46
C ILE A 116 -10.12 -3.20 10.18
N LYS A 117 -10.93 -4.25 10.05
CA LYS A 117 -11.82 -4.45 8.89
C LYS A 117 -12.82 -3.31 8.73
N ASP A 118 -13.45 -2.89 9.82
CA ASP A 118 -14.41 -1.78 9.81
C ASP A 118 -13.73 -0.47 9.39
N GLN A 119 -12.52 -0.20 9.89
CA GLN A 119 -11.74 0.98 9.50
C GLN A 119 -11.30 0.91 8.04
N LEU A 120 -10.91 -0.26 7.56
CA LEU A 120 -10.55 -0.47 6.16
C LEU A 120 -11.76 -0.26 5.24
N GLN A 121 -12.93 -0.77 5.63
CA GLN A 121 -14.18 -0.52 4.90
C GLN A 121 -14.50 0.96 4.83
N PHE A 122 -14.43 1.67 5.96
CA PHE A 122 -14.69 3.11 6.01
C PHE A 122 -13.71 3.87 5.10
N PHE A 123 -12.43 3.52 5.15
CA PHE A 123 -11.39 4.11 4.30
C PHE A 123 -11.66 3.87 2.81
N ILE A 124 -11.95 2.63 2.41
CA ILE A 124 -12.23 2.29 1.01
C ILE A 124 -13.50 3.00 0.52
N ASN A 125 -14.56 3.04 1.34
CA ASN A 125 -15.81 3.71 0.99
C ASN A 125 -15.61 5.22 0.76
N ASN A 126 -14.76 5.87 1.55
CA ASN A 126 -14.42 7.27 1.32
C ASN A 126 -13.63 7.47 0.03
N ASN A 127 -12.73 6.54 -0.29
CA ASN A 127 -11.98 6.57 -1.54
C ASN A 127 -12.88 6.30 -2.76
N ILE A 128 -13.88 5.41 -2.65
CA ILE A 128 -14.88 5.19 -3.70
C ILE A 128 -15.65 6.49 -3.99
N ARG A 129 -16.00 7.28 -2.97
CA ARG A 129 -16.67 8.58 -3.19
C ARG A 129 -15.83 9.56 -3.98
N ALA A 130 -14.52 9.58 -3.73
CA ALA A 130 -13.57 10.49 -4.38
C ALA A 130 -12.93 9.92 -5.66
N TYR A 131 -13.38 8.79 -6.15
CA TYR A 131 -12.75 8.03 -7.25
C TYR A 131 -12.44 8.85 -8.53
N ARG A 132 -13.28 9.79 -8.91
CA ARG A 132 -13.08 10.64 -10.11
C ARG A 132 -12.43 11.98 -9.80
N ASP A 133 -12.32 12.35 -8.54
CA ASP A 133 -11.81 13.66 -8.13
C ASP A 133 -10.29 13.69 -8.12
N ASP A 134 -9.65 12.52 -7.85
CA ASP A 134 -8.20 12.35 -7.82
C ASP A 134 -7.78 11.22 -8.77
N ILE A 135 -6.96 11.57 -9.77
CA ILE A 135 -6.48 10.62 -10.79
C ILE A 135 -5.53 9.57 -10.21
N ASP A 136 -4.74 9.91 -9.19
CA ASP A 136 -3.83 8.97 -8.54
C ASP A 136 -4.62 7.94 -7.73
N LEU A 137 -5.67 8.40 -7.04
CA LEU A 137 -6.60 7.54 -6.32
C LEU A 137 -7.38 6.63 -7.27
N GLN A 138 -7.85 7.18 -8.39
CA GLN A 138 -8.51 6.40 -9.44
C GLN A 138 -7.60 5.28 -9.94
N ASN A 139 -6.37 5.60 -10.32
CA ASN A 139 -5.40 4.61 -10.80
C ASN A 139 -5.08 3.54 -9.75
N LEU A 140 -4.99 3.92 -8.47
CA LEU A 140 -4.76 2.98 -7.36
C LEU A 140 -5.93 2.01 -7.18
N ILE A 141 -7.16 2.51 -7.23
CA ILE A 141 -8.37 1.69 -7.12
C ILE A 141 -8.47 0.75 -8.32
N ASP A 142 -8.28 1.27 -9.55
CA ASP A 142 -8.34 0.47 -10.77
C ASP A 142 -7.29 -0.63 -10.76
N PHE A 143 -6.04 -0.31 -10.42
CA PHE A 143 -4.98 -1.31 -10.25
C PHE A 143 -5.34 -2.37 -9.21
N THR A 144 -5.89 -1.95 -8.06
CA THR A 144 -6.25 -2.87 -6.98
C THR A 144 -7.37 -3.83 -7.42
N GLN A 145 -8.41 -3.32 -8.07
CA GLN A 145 -9.53 -4.13 -8.54
C GLN A 145 -9.13 -5.11 -9.62
N GLU A 146 -8.28 -4.68 -10.56
CA GLU A 146 -7.76 -5.56 -11.62
C GLU A 146 -6.82 -6.64 -11.04
N TYR A 147 -5.90 -6.26 -10.16
CA TYR A 147 -4.92 -7.19 -9.58
C TYR A 147 -5.58 -8.27 -8.71
N TRP A 148 -6.56 -7.88 -7.87
CA TRP A 148 -7.25 -8.79 -6.97
C TRP A 148 -8.50 -9.41 -7.59
N GLN A 149 -8.88 -9.04 -8.81
CA GLN A 149 -10.09 -9.49 -9.48
C GLN A 149 -11.34 -9.31 -8.59
N CYS A 150 -11.55 -8.08 -8.14
CA CYS A 150 -12.58 -7.70 -7.18
C CYS A 150 -13.26 -6.40 -7.59
N CYS A 151 -14.38 -6.07 -6.96
CA CYS A 151 -15.12 -4.84 -7.23
C CYS A 151 -15.68 -4.23 -5.95
N GLY A 152 -15.36 -2.95 -5.69
CA GLY A 152 -15.74 -2.27 -4.46
C GLY A 152 -15.06 -2.82 -3.20
N ALA A 153 -15.44 -2.36 -2.03
CA ALA A 153 -14.92 -2.87 -0.75
C ALA A 153 -15.43 -4.27 -0.46
N PHE A 154 -16.76 -4.46 -0.44
CA PHE A 154 -17.44 -5.73 -0.16
C PHE A 154 -18.20 -6.27 -1.36
N GLY A 155 -18.43 -5.44 -2.40
CA GLY A 155 -19.13 -5.83 -3.63
C GLY A 155 -19.37 -4.64 -4.55
N ALA A 156 -19.93 -4.93 -5.72
CA ALA A 156 -20.23 -3.93 -6.74
C ALA A 156 -21.20 -2.83 -6.27
N ASP A 157 -22.06 -3.10 -5.30
CA ASP A 157 -23.04 -2.15 -4.77
C ASP A 157 -22.42 -1.01 -3.98
N ASP A 158 -21.18 -1.15 -3.51
CA ASP A 158 -20.46 -0.07 -2.84
C ASP A 158 -20.29 1.15 -3.76
N TRP A 159 -20.33 0.95 -5.07
CA TRP A 159 -20.27 2.03 -6.07
C TRP A 159 -21.48 2.95 -6.06
N ASN A 160 -22.57 2.60 -5.34
CA ASN A 160 -23.65 3.55 -5.05
C ASN A 160 -23.21 4.77 -4.24
N LEU A 161 -22.07 4.68 -3.55
CA LEU A 161 -21.52 5.79 -2.79
C LEU A 161 -20.92 6.89 -3.67
N ASN A 162 -20.56 6.55 -4.91
CA ASN A 162 -19.98 7.50 -5.85
C ASN A 162 -21.10 8.19 -6.66
N ILE A 163 -20.97 9.51 -6.86
CA ILE A 163 -21.99 10.32 -7.54
C ILE A 163 -22.24 9.92 -8.99
N TYR A 164 -21.22 9.40 -9.69
CA TYR A 164 -21.35 9.00 -11.10
C TYR A 164 -22.01 7.65 -11.26
N PHE A 165 -21.76 6.71 -10.34
CA PHE A 165 -22.25 5.34 -10.40
C PHE A 165 -23.53 5.09 -9.60
N ASN A 166 -24.00 6.09 -8.85
CA ASN A 166 -25.21 5.95 -8.04
C ASN A 166 -26.44 5.59 -8.86
N CYS A 167 -27.22 4.60 -8.38
CA CYS A 167 -28.39 4.05 -9.07
C CYS A 167 -29.70 4.86 -8.91
N THR A 168 -29.64 6.07 -8.36
CA THR A 168 -30.85 6.91 -8.22
C THR A 168 -31.36 7.38 -9.56
N ASP A 169 -32.70 7.49 -9.75
CA ASP A 169 -33.31 7.96 -11.00
C ASP A 169 -32.97 9.42 -11.31
N ALA A 170 -32.61 10.19 -10.28
CA ALA A 170 -32.16 11.59 -10.43
C ALA A 170 -30.75 11.70 -11.00
N ASN A 171 -29.98 10.60 -11.03
CA ASN A 171 -28.61 10.62 -11.54
C ASN A 171 -28.60 10.65 -13.08
N ALA A 172 -28.14 11.77 -13.64
CA ALA A 172 -28.02 11.95 -15.09
C ALA A 172 -26.71 11.36 -15.68
N SER A 173 -25.87 10.72 -14.85
CA SER A 173 -24.62 10.14 -15.31
C SER A 173 -24.86 8.99 -16.29
N ARG A 174 -24.04 8.91 -17.35
CA ARG A 174 -24.02 7.79 -18.29
C ARG A 174 -23.58 6.48 -17.61
N GLU A 175 -22.83 6.58 -16.49
CA GLU A 175 -22.31 5.46 -15.72
C GLU A 175 -23.24 5.03 -14.57
N ARG A 176 -24.45 5.60 -14.53
CA ARG A 176 -25.47 5.27 -13.52
C ARG A 176 -25.68 3.75 -13.46
N CYS A 177 -25.77 3.19 -12.25
CA CYS A 177 -25.89 1.76 -12.01
C CYS A 177 -24.75 0.91 -12.62
N GLY A 178 -23.64 1.54 -12.98
CA GLY A 178 -22.45 0.86 -13.45
C GLY A 178 -21.40 0.69 -12.37
N VAL A 179 -20.27 0.17 -12.79
CA VAL A 179 -19.02 0.08 -12.02
C VAL A 179 -17.86 0.51 -12.91
N PRO A 180 -16.70 0.85 -12.36
CA PRO A 180 -15.51 1.12 -13.15
C PRO A 180 -15.12 -0.08 -14.03
N PHE A 181 -14.43 0.22 -15.13
CA PHE A 181 -13.92 -0.81 -16.07
C PHE A 181 -12.97 -1.81 -15.40
N SER A 182 -12.29 -1.41 -14.34
CA SER A 182 -11.39 -2.24 -13.54
C SER A 182 -12.11 -3.38 -12.80
N CYS A 183 -13.43 -3.29 -12.63
CA CYS A 183 -14.26 -4.37 -12.11
C CYS A 183 -14.57 -5.47 -13.15
N CYS A 184 -14.37 -5.19 -14.45
CA CYS A 184 -14.78 -6.11 -15.50
C CYS A 184 -13.88 -7.34 -15.59
N THR A 185 -14.48 -8.45 -15.92
CA THR A 185 -13.76 -9.67 -16.31
C THR A 185 -13.09 -9.41 -17.66
N LYS A 186 -11.76 -9.66 -17.74
CA LYS A 186 -11.00 -9.49 -18.98
C LYS A 186 -10.99 -10.80 -19.75
N ASP A 187 -11.31 -10.74 -21.04
CA ASP A 187 -11.02 -11.85 -21.94
C ASP A 187 -9.51 -11.82 -22.26
N PRO A 188 -8.75 -12.91 -21.98
CA PRO A 188 -7.33 -12.96 -22.29
C PRO A 188 -7.01 -12.83 -23.78
N ALA A 189 -8.00 -13.01 -24.66
CA ALA A 189 -7.86 -12.91 -26.11
C ALA A 189 -8.05 -11.47 -26.64
N GLU A 190 -8.54 -10.54 -25.81
CA GLU A 190 -8.77 -9.16 -26.20
C GLU A 190 -7.62 -8.25 -25.71
N ASP A 191 -6.86 -7.68 -26.65
CA ASP A 191 -5.79 -6.69 -26.36
C ASP A 191 -6.35 -5.27 -26.04
N VAL A 192 -7.64 -5.04 -26.29
CA VAL A 192 -8.27 -3.72 -26.13
C VAL A 192 -9.14 -3.68 -24.88
N ILE A 193 -8.85 -2.70 -24.01
CA ILE A 193 -9.62 -2.47 -22.79
C ILE A 193 -10.97 -1.84 -23.18
N ASN A 194 -12.09 -2.56 -22.92
CA ASN A 194 -13.42 -1.99 -23.03
C ASN A 194 -13.74 -1.20 -21.76
N THR A 195 -13.62 0.13 -21.83
CA THR A 195 -13.90 1.02 -20.69
C THR A 195 -15.39 1.18 -20.36
N GLN A 196 -16.29 0.65 -21.22
CA GLN A 196 -17.75 0.71 -21.04
C GLN A 196 -18.35 -0.62 -20.56
N CYS A 197 -17.53 -1.63 -20.31
CA CYS A 197 -17.98 -2.97 -19.88
C CYS A 197 -18.85 -2.95 -18.62
N GLY A 198 -18.56 -2.03 -17.69
CA GLY A 198 -19.26 -1.89 -16.41
C GLY A 198 -20.56 -1.08 -16.47
N TYR A 199 -20.96 -0.53 -17.64
CA TYR A 199 -22.15 0.31 -17.73
C TYR A 199 -23.43 -0.50 -17.51
N ASP A 200 -24.34 0.04 -16.70
CA ASP A 200 -25.65 -0.55 -16.38
C ASP A 200 -25.62 -1.98 -15.80
N VAL A 201 -24.43 -2.48 -15.45
CA VAL A 201 -24.25 -3.88 -15.06
C VAL A 201 -25.03 -4.26 -13.81
N ARG A 202 -25.17 -3.32 -12.84
CA ARG A 202 -25.91 -3.57 -11.59
C ARG A 202 -27.44 -3.57 -11.76
N GLN A 203 -27.95 -3.22 -12.93
CA GLN A 203 -29.36 -3.40 -13.27
C GLN A 203 -29.68 -4.81 -13.78
N LYS A 204 -28.66 -5.55 -14.17
CA LYS A 204 -28.80 -6.91 -14.68
C LYS A 204 -29.04 -7.92 -13.54
N PRO A 205 -29.65 -9.06 -13.82
CA PRO A 205 -29.72 -10.18 -12.86
C PRO A 205 -28.31 -10.57 -12.38
N GLU A 206 -28.21 -11.08 -11.16
CA GLU A 206 -26.93 -11.41 -10.52
C GLU A 206 -26.08 -12.40 -11.34
N LEU A 207 -26.71 -13.35 -12.03
CA LEU A 207 -26.03 -14.30 -12.92
C LEU A 207 -25.33 -13.60 -14.09
N ASP A 208 -26.00 -12.64 -14.73
CA ASP A 208 -25.45 -11.87 -15.86
C ASP A 208 -24.34 -10.91 -15.38
N GLN A 209 -24.44 -10.42 -14.13
CA GLN A 209 -23.37 -9.64 -13.52
C GLN A 209 -22.08 -10.45 -13.38
N GLN A 210 -22.16 -11.70 -12.92
CA GLN A 210 -21.01 -12.58 -12.72
C GLN A 210 -20.24 -12.90 -14.01
N GLU A 211 -20.92 -12.88 -15.14
CA GLU A 211 -20.27 -13.07 -16.44
C GLU A 211 -19.50 -11.83 -16.91
N THR A 212 -19.94 -10.63 -16.46
CA THR A 212 -19.42 -9.35 -16.95
C THR A 212 -18.40 -8.75 -16.00
N ILE A 213 -18.59 -8.90 -14.68
CA ILE A 213 -17.77 -8.26 -13.65
C ILE A 213 -17.37 -9.22 -12.54
N HIS A 214 -16.32 -8.84 -11.81
CA HIS A 214 -15.97 -9.48 -10.54
C HIS A 214 -16.96 -9.03 -9.46
N THR A 215 -17.81 -9.93 -8.99
CA THR A 215 -18.86 -9.62 -8.00
C THR A 215 -18.34 -9.61 -6.56
N LYS A 216 -17.16 -10.21 -6.31
CA LYS A 216 -16.57 -10.25 -4.98
C LYS A 216 -15.92 -8.91 -4.63
N GLY A 217 -16.11 -8.44 -3.39
CA GLY A 217 -15.43 -7.27 -2.87
C GLY A 217 -13.94 -7.49 -2.65
N CYS A 218 -13.18 -6.39 -2.67
CA CYS A 218 -11.72 -6.44 -2.54
C CYS A 218 -11.26 -6.83 -1.13
N VAL A 219 -12.00 -6.46 -0.08
CA VAL A 219 -11.67 -6.84 1.31
C VAL A 219 -11.79 -8.35 1.52
N PRO A 220 -12.91 -9.02 1.18
CA PRO A 220 -13.01 -10.47 1.26
C PRO A 220 -12.00 -11.21 0.37
N GLN A 221 -11.70 -10.68 -0.82
CA GLN A 221 -10.75 -11.30 -1.73
C GLN A 221 -9.31 -11.23 -1.17
N PHE A 222 -8.93 -10.09 -0.60
CA PHE A 222 -7.65 -9.93 0.09
C PHE A 222 -7.56 -10.83 1.33
N GLU A 223 -8.63 -10.89 2.13
CA GLU A 223 -8.68 -11.77 3.31
C GLU A 223 -8.48 -13.24 2.94
N LYS A 224 -9.15 -13.69 1.88
CA LYS A 224 -8.98 -15.04 1.36
C LYS A 224 -7.54 -15.30 0.94
N TRP A 225 -6.95 -14.39 0.16
CA TRP A 225 -5.56 -14.51 -0.27
C TRP A 225 -4.61 -14.58 0.93
N LEU A 226 -4.83 -13.75 1.94
CA LEU A 226 -4.02 -13.73 3.16
C LEU A 226 -4.11 -15.05 3.91
N GLN A 227 -5.30 -15.63 4.03
CA GLN A 227 -5.51 -16.94 4.65
C GLN A 227 -4.82 -18.05 3.87
N ASP A 228 -4.95 -18.06 2.54
CA ASP A 228 -4.34 -19.06 1.66
C ASP A 228 -2.80 -18.96 1.67
N ASN A 229 -2.24 -17.78 1.92
CA ASN A 229 -0.79 -17.53 1.94
C ASN A 229 -0.22 -17.24 3.34
N LEU A 230 -0.98 -17.51 4.40
CA LEU A 230 -0.60 -17.14 5.77
C LEU A 230 0.78 -17.68 6.18
N THR A 231 1.13 -18.91 5.79
CA THR A 231 2.43 -19.50 6.10
C THR A 231 3.59 -18.75 5.44
N ILE A 232 3.41 -18.31 4.19
CA ILE A 232 4.43 -17.55 3.46
C ILE A 232 4.57 -16.16 4.07
N VAL A 233 3.45 -15.48 4.30
CA VAL A 233 3.42 -14.13 4.90
C VAL A 233 4.04 -14.15 6.30
N ALA A 234 3.63 -15.09 7.16
CA ALA A 234 4.21 -15.26 8.49
C ALA A 234 5.71 -15.60 8.41
N GLY A 235 6.11 -16.48 7.49
CA GLY A 235 7.51 -16.84 7.27
C GLY A 235 8.38 -15.65 6.86
N VAL A 236 7.87 -14.77 6.02
CA VAL A 236 8.55 -13.51 5.63
C VAL A 236 8.74 -12.59 6.84
N PHE A 237 7.68 -12.36 7.62
CA PHE A 237 7.77 -11.51 8.83
C PHE A 237 8.73 -12.08 9.89
N ILE A 238 8.66 -13.39 10.14
CA ILE A 238 9.59 -14.06 11.06
C ILE A 238 11.02 -13.97 10.51
N GLY A 239 11.21 -14.19 9.21
CA GLY A 239 12.52 -14.06 8.57
C GLY A 239 13.12 -12.66 8.71
N ILE A 240 12.33 -11.61 8.51
CA ILE A 240 12.76 -10.21 8.72
C ILE A 240 13.12 -9.99 10.20
N ALA A 241 12.28 -10.42 11.14
CA ALA A 241 12.53 -10.26 12.57
C ALA A 241 13.79 -11.01 13.05
N LEU A 242 14.12 -12.16 12.45
CA LEU A 242 15.34 -12.90 12.77
C LEU A 242 16.61 -12.29 12.15
N LEU A 243 16.47 -11.49 11.09
CA LEU A 243 17.58 -10.78 10.45
C LEU A 243 17.89 -9.44 11.13
N GLN A 244 16.98 -8.90 11.91
CA GLN A 244 17.18 -7.71 12.75
C GLN A 244 18.00 -8.02 14.01
#